data_3e0a47ba21991ef91df03a2061ed4557
#
_entry.id   3e0a47ba21991ef91df03a2061ed4557
#
_cell.length_a   1.000
_cell.length_b   1.000
_cell.length_c   1.000
_cell.angle_alpha   90.00
_cell.angle_beta   90.00
_cell.angle_gamma   90.00
#
_symmetry.space_group_name_H-M   'P 1'
#
loop_
_entity.id
_entity.type
_entity.pdbx_description
1 polymer ?
#
loop_
_entity_poly.entity_id
_entity_poly.type
_entity_poly.pdbx_seq_one_letter_code
_entity_poly.pdbx_strand_id
1 'polypeptide(L)'
;MKLIETKDGTIIEVFVKPKQPKFDVKIEGDGFVVFSTQEPEKGKVNKEILKELAKRFNVKVELVLGFTSKQKHILMRSVGKNEVERLLRDASL
;
A
#
# COMPACT_ATOMS: atom_id res chain seq x y z
N MET A 1 0.80 -12.48 -1.89
CA MET A 1 0.32 -11.26 -1.23
C MET A 1 -0.49 -11.60 0.00
N LYS A 2 -0.27 -10.88 1.07
CA LYS A 2 -1.01 -11.10 2.30
C LYS A 2 -2.17 -10.12 2.37
N LEU A 3 -3.39 -10.61 2.31
CA LEU A 3 -4.61 -9.84 2.36
C LEU A 3 -5.48 -10.36 3.49
N ILE A 4 -5.93 -9.47 4.36
CA ILE A 4 -6.77 -9.84 5.51
C ILE A 4 -8.08 -9.08 5.42
N GLU A 5 -9.18 -9.79 5.19
CA GLU A 5 -10.49 -9.18 5.10
C GLU A 5 -11.04 -8.90 6.50
N THR A 6 -11.57 -7.70 6.70
CA THR A 6 -12.18 -7.29 7.96
C THR A 6 -13.55 -6.70 7.68
N LYS A 7 -14.29 -6.38 8.73
CA LYS A 7 -15.60 -5.73 8.57
C LYS A 7 -15.49 -4.32 8.00
N ASP A 8 -14.30 -3.70 8.07
CA ASP A 8 -14.10 -2.34 7.60
C ASP A 8 -13.49 -2.26 6.20
N GLY A 9 -13.06 -3.39 5.66
CA GLY A 9 -12.39 -3.47 4.37
C GLY A 9 -11.33 -4.53 4.40
N THR A 10 -10.27 -4.36 3.59
CA THR A 10 -9.20 -5.35 3.50
C THR A 10 -7.86 -4.71 3.87
N ILE A 11 -7.12 -5.38 4.73
CA ILE A 11 -5.77 -4.96 5.10
C ILE A 11 -4.79 -5.62 4.15
N ILE A 12 -3.91 -4.82 3.55
CA ILE A 12 -2.86 -5.32 2.67
C ILE A 12 -1.52 -5.14 3.34
N GLU A 13 -0.62 -6.10 3.15
CA GLU A 13 0.75 -5.99 3.59
C GLU A 13 1.59 -5.46 2.44
N VAL A 14 2.31 -4.37 2.67
CA VAL A 14 3.15 -3.76 1.64
C VAL A 14 4.59 -3.68 2.11
N PHE A 15 5.51 -3.78 1.16
CA PHE A 15 6.94 -3.60 1.42
C PHE A 15 7.37 -2.32 0.72
N VAL A 16 8.01 -1.42 1.46
CA VAL A 16 8.34 -0.09 0.97
C VAL A 16 9.81 0.01 0.61
N LYS A 17 10.08 0.55 -0.58
CA LYS A 17 11.44 0.92 -0.99
C LYS A 17 11.47 2.45 -1.09
N PRO A 18 12.10 3.13 -0.13
CA PRO A 18 12.13 4.61 -0.14
C PRO A 18 13.22 5.14 -1.08
N LYS A 19 13.26 6.45 -1.24
CA LYS A 19 14.29 7.17 -2.02
C LYS A 19 14.36 6.71 -3.47
N GLN A 20 13.20 6.40 -4.06
CA GLN A 20 13.12 5.99 -5.45
C GLN A 20 12.90 7.21 -6.36
N PRO A 21 13.29 7.12 -7.64
CA PRO A 21 13.13 8.26 -8.55
C PRO A 21 11.69 8.67 -8.77
N LYS A 22 10.76 7.72 -8.67
CA LYS A 22 9.36 8.01 -8.90
C LYS A 22 8.49 7.03 -8.12
N PHE A 23 7.30 7.48 -7.71
CA PHE A 23 6.36 6.63 -7.00
C PHE A 23 5.81 5.56 -7.94
N ASP A 24 5.78 4.32 -7.46
CA ASP A 24 5.23 3.21 -8.24
C ASP A 24 4.82 2.08 -7.31
N VAL A 25 4.07 1.13 -7.84
CA VAL A 25 3.66 -0.08 -7.12
C VAL A 25 3.90 -1.28 -8.01
N LYS A 26 4.24 -2.41 -7.41
CA LYS A 26 4.60 -3.60 -8.17
C LYS A 26 4.42 -4.85 -7.34
N ILE A 27 3.99 -5.94 -8.00
CA ILE A 27 4.00 -7.25 -7.36
C ILE A 27 5.34 -7.88 -7.67
N GLU A 28 6.09 -8.25 -6.62
CA GLU A 28 7.36 -8.93 -6.73
C GLU A 28 7.28 -10.23 -5.92
N GLY A 29 7.29 -11.37 -6.60
CA GLY A 29 7.06 -12.64 -5.94
C GLY A 29 5.69 -12.65 -5.30
N ASP A 30 5.64 -12.91 -4.00
CA ASP A 30 4.38 -12.92 -3.25
C ASP A 30 4.10 -11.57 -2.57
N GLY A 31 4.94 -10.57 -2.79
CA GLY A 31 4.82 -9.30 -2.09
C GLY A 31 4.28 -8.18 -2.95
N PHE A 32 3.62 -7.23 -2.31
CA PHE A 32 3.22 -5.99 -2.94
C PHE A 32 4.21 -4.92 -2.51
N VAL A 33 4.95 -4.36 -3.46
CA VAL A 33 6.03 -3.41 -3.20
C VAL A 33 5.60 -2.02 -3.62
N VAL A 34 5.86 -1.05 -2.74
CA VAL A 34 5.56 0.36 -2.98
C VAL A 34 6.88 1.11 -3.04
N PHE A 35 7.12 1.78 -4.17
CA PHE A 35 8.31 2.60 -4.37
C PHE A 35 7.97 4.03 -3.99
N SER A 36 8.58 4.52 -2.89
CA SER A 36 8.36 5.86 -2.39
C SER A 36 9.50 6.78 -2.83
N THR A 37 9.18 8.02 -3.16
CA THR A 37 10.20 9.01 -3.52
C THR A 37 10.81 9.66 -2.30
N GLN A 38 10.19 9.50 -1.12
CA GLN A 38 10.56 10.23 0.08
C GLN A 38 11.64 9.52 0.89
N GLU A 39 12.34 10.32 1.72
CA GLU A 39 13.23 9.77 2.70
C GLU A 39 12.42 9.28 3.91
N PRO A 40 12.88 8.22 4.59
CA PRO A 40 12.12 7.65 5.71
C PRO A 40 12.28 8.48 6.98
N GLU A 41 11.77 9.70 6.96
CA GLU A 41 11.83 10.59 8.12
C GLU A 41 10.56 11.43 8.21
N LYS A 42 10.20 11.78 9.44
CA LYS A 42 9.08 12.71 9.74
C LYS A 42 7.76 12.31 9.07
N GLY A 43 7.53 11.03 8.88
CA GLY A 43 6.28 10.53 8.30
C GLY A 43 6.08 10.83 6.82
N LYS A 44 7.11 11.29 6.12
CA LYS A 44 6.99 11.64 4.69
C LYS A 44 6.64 10.46 3.81
N VAL A 45 7.25 9.29 4.08
CA VAL A 45 6.95 8.07 3.31
C VAL A 45 5.50 7.67 3.50
N ASN A 46 5.04 7.64 4.75
CA ASN A 46 3.66 7.24 5.05
C ASN A 46 2.67 8.17 4.38
N LYS A 47 2.92 9.47 4.44
CA LYS A 47 2.05 10.47 3.85
C LYS A 47 1.93 10.28 2.34
N GLU A 48 3.05 10.08 1.66
CA GLU A 48 3.04 9.86 0.22
C GLU A 48 2.30 8.57 -0.15
N ILE A 49 2.59 7.48 0.57
CA ILE A 49 1.97 6.19 0.29
C ILE A 49 0.45 6.27 0.41
N LEU A 50 -0.04 6.83 1.51
CA LEU A 50 -1.48 6.94 1.72
C LEU A 50 -2.14 7.80 0.66
N LYS A 51 -1.53 8.93 0.33
CA LYS A 51 -2.06 9.82 -0.69
C LYS A 51 -2.11 9.15 -2.07
N GLU A 52 -1.00 8.53 -2.47
CA GLU A 52 -0.90 7.93 -3.80
C GLU A 52 -1.75 6.67 -3.95
N LEU A 53 -1.82 5.84 -2.93
CA LEU A 53 -2.66 4.63 -3.00
C LEU A 53 -4.13 5.00 -3.04
N ALA A 54 -4.56 5.97 -2.23
CA ALA A 54 -5.95 6.43 -2.26
C ALA A 54 -6.32 6.95 -3.65
N LYS A 55 -5.41 7.69 -4.26
CA LYS A 55 -5.62 8.25 -5.59
C LYS A 55 -5.66 7.16 -6.67
N ARG A 56 -4.72 6.24 -6.65
CA ARG A 56 -4.62 5.18 -7.66
C ARG A 56 -5.80 4.22 -7.63
N PHE A 57 -6.23 3.85 -6.44
CA PHE A 57 -7.30 2.86 -6.27
C PHE A 57 -8.68 3.48 -6.07
N ASN A 58 -8.73 4.80 -5.90
CA ASN A 58 -9.98 5.52 -5.66
C ASN A 58 -10.73 4.94 -4.45
N VAL A 59 -10.00 4.66 -3.38
CA VAL A 59 -10.56 4.17 -2.12
C VAL A 59 -9.91 4.88 -0.96
N LYS A 60 -10.58 4.90 0.18
CA LYS A 60 -10.01 5.45 1.40
C LYS A 60 -9.02 4.45 1.98
N VAL A 61 -7.82 4.91 2.32
CA VAL A 61 -6.78 4.05 2.88
C VAL A 61 -6.28 4.60 4.19
N GLU A 62 -5.88 3.69 5.09
CA GLU A 62 -5.36 4.05 6.41
C GLU A 62 -4.18 3.17 6.76
N LEU A 63 -3.18 3.76 7.38
CA LEU A 63 -2.04 2.99 7.89
C LEU A 63 -2.42 2.36 9.21
N VAL A 64 -2.33 1.05 9.30
CA VAL A 64 -2.74 0.29 10.48
C VAL A 64 -1.54 -0.11 11.32
N LEU A 65 -0.43 -0.47 10.69
CA LEU A 65 0.74 -0.99 11.38
C LEU A 65 2.00 -0.67 10.59
N GLY A 66 3.13 -0.52 11.28
CA GLY A 66 4.41 -0.32 10.63
C GLY A 66 4.75 1.13 10.34
N PHE A 67 4.39 2.05 11.25
CA PHE A 67 4.64 3.49 11.06
C PHE A 67 6.09 3.82 10.78
N THR A 68 7.02 3.09 11.40
CA THR A 68 8.46 3.32 11.22
C THR A 68 9.16 2.15 10.52
N SER A 69 8.41 1.23 9.97
CA SER A 69 8.94 0.03 9.34
C SER A 69 8.81 0.11 7.82
N LYS A 70 9.68 -0.61 7.10
CA LYS A 70 9.54 -0.77 5.66
C LYS A 70 8.41 -1.73 5.31
N GLN A 71 7.99 -2.55 6.26
CA GLN A 71 6.86 -3.44 6.11
C GLN A 71 5.66 -2.79 6.80
N LYS A 72 4.60 -2.55 6.05
CA LYS A 72 3.46 -1.81 6.55
C LYS A 72 2.16 -2.56 6.26
N HIS A 73 1.18 -2.33 7.12
CA HIS A 73 -0.18 -2.84 6.89
C HIS A 73 -1.09 -1.66 6.64
N ILE A 74 -1.82 -1.72 5.53
CA ILE A 74 -2.68 -0.62 5.09
C ILE A 74 -4.09 -1.16 4.89
N LEU A 75 -5.06 -0.48 5.50
CA LEU A 75 -6.48 -0.84 5.34
C LEU A 75 -7.03 -0.10 4.12
N MET A 76 -7.60 -0.86 3.18
CA MET A 76 -8.38 -0.31 2.08
C MET A 76 -9.84 -0.43 2.46
N ARG A 77 -10.47 0.70 2.76
CA ARG A 77 -11.82 0.72 3.33
C ARG A 77 -12.88 0.31 2.33
N SER A 78 -13.83 -0.47 2.83
CA SER A 78 -15.06 -0.83 2.11
C SER A 78 -14.81 -1.63 0.82
N VAL A 79 -13.67 -2.28 0.74
CA VAL A 79 -13.32 -3.11 -0.43
C VAL A 79 -13.03 -4.52 0.05
N GLY A 80 -13.66 -5.50 -0.58
CA GLY A 80 -13.45 -6.91 -0.24
C GLY A 80 -12.15 -7.46 -0.78
N LYS A 81 -11.73 -8.60 -0.25
CA LYS A 81 -10.45 -9.22 -0.57
C LYS A 81 -10.26 -9.47 -2.07
N ASN A 82 -11.27 -10.02 -2.74
CA ASN A 82 -11.16 -10.35 -4.15
C ASN A 82 -10.99 -9.10 -5.01
N GLU A 83 -11.71 -8.04 -4.67
CA GLU A 83 -11.60 -6.79 -5.40
C GLU A 83 -10.24 -6.15 -5.18
N VAL A 84 -9.73 -6.18 -3.94
CA VAL A 84 -8.41 -5.65 -3.65
C VAL A 84 -7.34 -6.40 -4.45
N GLU A 85 -7.42 -7.73 -4.47
CA GLU A 85 -6.45 -8.51 -5.23
C GLU A 85 -6.45 -8.12 -6.71
N ARG A 86 -7.63 -7.93 -7.28
CA ARG A 86 -7.76 -7.49 -8.68
C ARG A 86 -7.14 -6.10 -8.87
N LEU A 87 -7.43 -5.17 -7.97
CA LEU A 87 -6.89 -3.80 -8.05
C LEU A 87 -5.36 -3.81 -7.98
N LEU A 88 -4.79 -4.61 -7.07
CA LEU A 88 -3.34 -4.66 -6.93
C LEU A 88 -2.67 -5.27 -8.16
N ARG A 89 -3.26 -6.33 -8.71
CA ARG A 89 -2.70 -6.97 -9.91
C ARG A 89 -2.77 -6.03 -11.11
N ASP A 90 -3.89 -5.34 -11.28
CA ASP A 90 -4.04 -4.38 -12.38
C ASP A 90 -3.04 -3.23 -12.26
N ALA A 91 -2.80 -2.75 -11.05
CA ALA A 91 -1.86 -1.65 -10.84
C ALA A 91 -0.41 -2.06 -11.09
N SER A 92 -0.10 -3.35 -11.02
CA SER A 92 1.25 -3.88 -11.20
C SER A 92 1.61 -4.15 -12.65
N LEU A 93 0.68 -4.04 -13.57
CA LEU A 93 0.92 -4.31 -14.99
C LEU A 93 1.77 -3.24 -15.68
#